data_5338f61d33ac252bd464e20857d4abd4
#
_entry.id   5338f61d33ac252bd464e20857d4abd4
#
_cell.length_a   1.000
_cell.length_b   1.000
_cell.length_c   1.000
_cell.angle_alpha   90.00
_cell.angle_beta   90.00
_cell.angle_gamma   90.00
#
_symmetry.space_group_name_H-M   'P 1'
#
loop_
_entity.id
_entity.type
_entity.pdbx_description
1 polymer ?
#
loop_
_entity_poly.entity_id
_entity_poly.type
_entity_poly.pdbx_seq_one_letter_code
_entity_poly.pdbx_strand_id
1 'polypeptide(L)'
;MLNLKNNSYCSRNSKNKNMTYGIVGLGRFGSALAMDLASAGAEIVVMDKNEERVRTLREMTEHAYVVANLDKKTLIETGIQNCDVAIVCIAEHLDTSILTTLNLVSLGIPRVIAKAATAEHGIILEKLGAEVVFPERDMAIRLASRLENSHNLDIVQLSEQINISKTIVANEAIGLSVKDINLRERFGLNIIAIQSDDIVINLVTPD
;
A
#
# COMPACT_ATOMS: atom_id res chain seq x y z
N MET A 1 -2.47 -9.94 42.32
CA MET A 1 -2.26 -11.18 41.54
C MET A 1 -3.17 -11.08 40.31
N LEU A 2 -2.68 -10.52 39.22
CA LEU A 2 -3.37 -10.49 37.94
C LEU A 2 -2.74 -11.56 37.05
N ASN A 3 -3.57 -12.52 36.68
CA ASN A 3 -3.23 -13.72 35.95
C ASN A 3 -3.06 -13.37 34.46
N LEU A 4 -1.83 -13.10 34.02
CA LEU A 4 -1.48 -12.90 32.61
C LEU A 4 -1.39 -14.26 31.92
N LYS A 5 -2.54 -14.90 31.68
CA LYS A 5 -2.62 -16.04 30.78
C LYS A 5 -2.81 -15.55 29.35
N ASN A 6 -1.78 -15.80 28.55
CA ASN A 6 -1.82 -16.00 27.10
C ASN A 6 -2.53 -14.93 26.27
N ASN A 7 -1.81 -13.89 25.95
CA ASN A 7 -2.16 -13.04 24.82
C ASN A 7 -1.56 -13.61 23.54
N SER A 8 -2.21 -14.67 23.02
CA SER A 8 -1.98 -15.22 21.68
C SER A 8 -2.63 -14.30 20.61
N TYR A 9 -2.18 -13.06 20.51
CA TYR A 9 -2.64 -12.12 19.47
C TYR A 9 -1.79 -12.19 18.20
N CYS A 10 -1.24 -13.38 17.86
CA CYS A 10 -0.60 -13.57 16.56
C CYS A 10 -0.69 -15.02 16.10
N SER A 11 -1.91 -15.54 15.98
CA SER A 11 -2.19 -16.66 15.10
C SER A 11 -3.66 -16.60 14.65
N ARG A 12 -3.97 -15.63 13.79
CA ARG A 12 -5.09 -15.85 12.88
C ARG A 12 -4.61 -16.85 11.84
N ASN A 13 -4.80 -18.12 12.16
CA ASN A 13 -4.94 -19.19 11.19
C ASN A 13 -6.30 -19.00 10.48
N SER A 14 -6.47 -17.89 9.75
CA SER A 14 -7.38 -17.87 8.64
C SER A 14 -6.70 -18.73 7.58
N LYS A 15 -7.36 -19.77 7.09
CA LYS A 15 -7.00 -20.40 5.82
C LYS A 15 -6.77 -19.26 4.84
N ASN A 16 -5.51 -18.93 4.57
CA ASN A 16 -5.15 -17.95 3.55
C ASN A 16 -5.57 -18.58 2.23
N LYS A 17 -6.78 -18.26 1.78
CA LYS A 17 -7.07 -18.28 0.37
C LYS A 17 -6.07 -17.28 -0.20
N ASN A 18 -5.09 -17.74 -0.97
CA ASN A 18 -4.16 -16.86 -1.65
C ASN A 18 -5.00 -15.88 -2.48
N MET A 19 -5.00 -14.62 -2.11
CA MET A 19 -5.74 -13.61 -2.86
C MET A 19 -5.12 -13.48 -4.25
N THR A 20 -5.98 -13.40 -5.26
CA THR A 20 -5.57 -13.25 -6.65
C THR A 20 -5.76 -11.81 -7.08
N TYR A 21 -4.72 -11.21 -7.66
CA TYR A 21 -4.70 -9.82 -8.09
C TYR A 21 -4.58 -9.70 -9.60
N GLY A 22 -5.51 -8.96 -10.23
CA GLY A 22 -5.43 -8.57 -11.63
C GLY A 22 -4.82 -7.17 -11.76
N ILE A 23 -3.74 -7.02 -12.53
CA ILE A 23 -3.05 -5.73 -12.71
C ILE A 23 -3.07 -5.34 -14.17
N VAL A 24 -3.74 -4.23 -14.48
CA VAL A 24 -3.91 -3.70 -15.84
C VAL A 24 -3.07 -2.45 -16.02
N GLY A 25 -2.09 -2.54 -16.91
CA GLY A 25 -1.10 -1.48 -17.15
C GLY A 25 0.17 -1.68 -16.32
N LEU A 26 1.26 -2.06 -17.01
CA LEU A 26 2.57 -2.33 -16.42
C LEU A 26 3.54 -1.16 -16.63
N GLY A 27 3.05 0.05 -16.35
CA GLY A 27 3.90 1.22 -16.20
C GLY A 27 4.74 1.14 -14.92
N ARG A 28 5.46 2.21 -14.56
CA ARG A 28 6.33 2.26 -13.37
C ARG A 28 5.63 1.78 -12.09
N PHE A 29 4.41 2.25 -11.84
CA PHE A 29 3.63 1.86 -10.67
C PHE A 29 3.13 0.42 -10.76
N GLY A 30 2.49 0.05 -11.88
CA GLY A 30 1.92 -1.30 -12.04
C GLY A 30 2.96 -2.40 -12.03
N SER A 31 4.13 -2.20 -12.66
CA SER A 31 5.22 -3.18 -12.61
C SER A 31 5.80 -3.34 -11.19
N ALA A 32 6.03 -2.25 -10.46
CA ALA A 32 6.53 -2.33 -9.09
C ALA A 32 5.51 -3.06 -8.18
N LEU A 33 4.23 -2.70 -8.28
CA LEU A 33 3.17 -3.36 -7.52
C LEU A 33 3.07 -4.86 -7.83
N ALA A 34 3.15 -5.23 -9.12
CA ALA A 34 3.11 -6.64 -9.53
C ALA A 34 4.27 -7.43 -8.96
N MET A 35 5.50 -6.88 -9.02
CA MET A 35 6.70 -7.50 -8.47
C MET A 35 6.60 -7.71 -6.96
N ASP A 36 6.14 -6.70 -6.22
CA ASP A 36 6.02 -6.77 -4.77
C ASP A 36 4.96 -7.79 -4.34
N LEU A 37 3.79 -7.82 -5.01
CA LEU A 37 2.74 -8.81 -4.73
C LEU A 37 3.20 -10.25 -5.04
N ALA A 38 3.86 -10.46 -6.18
CA ALA A 38 4.41 -11.77 -6.55
C ALA A 38 5.49 -12.22 -5.57
N SER A 39 6.38 -11.32 -5.16
CA SER A 39 7.43 -11.61 -4.17
C SER A 39 6.86 -11.94 -2.79
N ALA A 40 5.69 -11.40 -2.45
CA ALA A 40 4.95 -11.75 -1.25
C ALA A 40 4.18 -13.08 -1.36
N GLY A 41 4.26 -13.78 -2.51
CA GLY A 41 3.60 -15.06 -2.75
C GLY A 41 2.14 -14.95 -3.19
N ALA A 42 1.68 -13.78 -3.63
CA ALA A 42 0.33 -13.62 -4.17
C ALA A 42 0.24 -14.16 -5.62
N GLU A 43 -0.92 -14.70 -5.98
CA GLU A 43 -1.23 -15.01 -7.37
C GLU A 43 -1.58 -13.73 -8.13
N ILE A 44 -0.92 -13.51 -9.27
CA ILE A 44 -1.13 -12.30 -10.06
C ILE A 44 -1.49 -12.63 -11.52
N VAL A 45 -2.44 -11.88 -12.06
CA VAL A 45 -2.76 -11.81 -13.50
C VAL A 45 -2.35 -10.42 -13.98
N VAL A 46 -1.43 -10.33 -14.93
CA VAL A 46 -0.88 -9.05 -15.37
C VAL A 46 -1.09 -8.84 -16.88
N MET A 47 -1.34 -7.61 -17.28
CA MET A 47 -1.52 -7.29 -18.69
C MET A 47 -1.09 -5.87 -19.05
N ASP A 48 -0.50 -5.73 -20.23
CA ASP A 48 -0.11 -4.46 -20.85
C ASP A 48 -0.11 -4.60 -22.38
N LYS A 49 -0.18 -3.50 -23.09
CA LYS A 49 0.02 -3.46 -24.55
C LYS A 49 1.48 -3.63 -24.97
N ASN A 50 2.41 -3.33 -24.08
CA ASN A 50 3.85 -3.37 -24.32
C ASN A 50 4.41 -4.75 -23.93
N GLU A 51 4.88 -5.50 -24.93
CA GLU A 51 5.42 -6.84 -24.76
C GLU A 51 6.65 -6.90 -23.85
N GLU A 52 7.53 -5.89 -23.91
CA GLU A 52 8.74 -5.89 -23.06
C GLU A 52 8.39 -5.79 -21.59
N ARG A 53 7.37 -4.99 -21.23
CA ARG A 53 6.89 -4.88 -19.85
C ARG A 53 6.28 -6.19 -19.36
N VAL A 54 5.49 -6.85 -20.20
CA VAL A 54 4.90 -8.15 -19.88
C VAL A 54 5.98 -9.21 -19.72
N ARG A 55 6.98 -9.23 -20.60
CA ARG A 55 8.08 -10.20 -20.59
C ARG A 55 8.83 -10.21 -19.25
N THR A 56 9.07 -9.04 -18.67
CA THR A 56 9.75 -8.91 -17.37
C THR A 56 9.02 -9.64 -16.23
N LEU A 57 7.68 -9.76 -16.32
CA LEU A 57 6.88 -10.41 -15.28
C LEU A 57 6.58 -11.89 -15.55
N ARG A 58 6.92 -12.41 -16.74
CA ARG A 58 6.71 -13.83 -17.09
C ARG A 58 7.49 -14.81 -16.21
N GLU A 59 8.58 -14.36 -15.60
CA GLU A 59 9.35 -15.18 -14.64
C GLU A 59 8.63 -15.30 -13.28
N MET A 60 7.68 -14.43 -13.00
CA MET A 60 6.96 -14.36 -11.72
C MET A 60 5.54 -14.92 -11.79
N THR A 61 4.95 -14.98 -12.99
CA THR A 61 3.60 -15.52 -13.21
C THR A 61 3.42 -16.07 -14.62
N GLU A 62 2.67 -17.18 -14.71
CA GLU A 62 2.25 -17.74 -16.01
C GLU A 62 1.11 -16.91 -16.64
N HIS A 63 0.42 -16.06 -15.85
CA HIS A 63 -0.72 -15.25 -16.27
C HIS A 63 -0.28 -13.83 -16.67
N ALA A 64 0.65 -13.72 -17.62
CA ALA A 64 1.17 -12.48 -18.16
C ALA A 64 0.79 -12.30 -19.64
N TYR A 65 -0.10 -11.37 -19.92
CA TYR A 65 -0.76 -11.20 -21.22
C TYR A 65 -0.37 -9.91 -21.93
N VAL A 66 -0.01 -10.01 -23.20
CA VAL A 66 0.09 -8.86 -24.10
C VAL A 66 -1.27 -8.65 -24.75
N VAL A 67 -1.90 -7.50 -24.52
CA VAL A 67 -3.25 -7.21 -24.98
C VAL A 67 -3.28 -5.95 -25.84
N ALA A 68 -3.84 -6.03 -27.02
CA ALA A 68 -3.94 -4.89 -27.94
C ALA A 68 -4.98 -3.85 -27.48
N ASN A 69 -6.04 -4.31 -26.82
CA ASN A 69 -7.11 -3.49 -26.28
C ASN A 69 -7.57 -4.05 -24.92
N LEU A 70 -8.41 -3.29 -24.21
CA LEU A 70 -8.92 -3.62 -22.89
C LEU A 70 -10.46 -3.64 -22.90
N ASP A 71 -11.04 -4.11 -24.00
CA ASP A 71 -12.48 -4.34 -24.05
C ASP A 71 -12.90 -5.51 -23.14
N LYS A 72 -14.19 -5.60 -22.86
CA LYS A 72 -14.74 -6.60 -21.95
C LYS A 72 -14.41 -8.04 -22.37
N LYS A 73 -14.39 -8.31 -23.67
CA LYS A 73 -14.09 -9.65 -24.21
C LYS A 73 -12.64 -10.04 -23.93
N THR A 74 -11.71 -9.15 -24.26
CA THR A 74 -10.27 -9.35 -24.01
C THR A 74 -9.99 -9.55 -22.51
N LEU A 75 -10.62 -8.74 -21.65
CA LEU A 75 -10.48 -8.89 -20.21
C LEU A 75 -10.95 -10.26 -19.71
N ILE A 76 -12.07 -10.77 -20.23
CA ILE A 76 -12.57 -12.13 -19.90
C ILE A 76 -11.58 -13.21 -20.37
N GLU A 77 -11.00 -13.08 -21.54
CA GLU A 77 -10.05 -14.05 -22.10
C GLU A 77 -8.77 -14.18 -21.23
N THR A 78 -8.38 -13.14 -20.49
CA THR A 78 -7.24 -13.22 -19.55
C THR A 78 -7.59 -13.86 -18.21
N GLY A 79 -8.86 -14.10 -17.93
CA GLY A 79 -9.31 -14.68 -16.67
C GLY A 79 -9.36 -13.68 -15.49
N ILE A 80 -9.18 -12.36 -15.73
CA ILE A 80 -9.13 -11.33 -14.68
C ILE A 80 -10.41 -11.24 -13.85
N GLN A 81 -11.55 -11.65 -14.40
CA GLN A 81 -12.84 -11.69 -13.68
C GLN A 81 -12.84 -12.66 -12.49
N ASN A 82 -11.88 -13.58 -12.42
CA ASN A 82 -11.74 -14.52 -11.31
C ASN A 82 -10.86 -13.97 -10.18
N CYS A 83 -10.26 -12.78 -10.35
CA CYS A 83 -9.43 -12.15 -9.33
C CYS A 83 -10.29 -11.61 -8.18
N ASP A 84 -9.75 -11.65 -6.97
CA ASP A 84 -10.37 -11.04 -5.78
C ASP A 84 -10.25 -9.50 -5.83
N VAL A 85 -9.16 -9.01 -6.43
CA VAL A 85 -8.88 -7.57 -6.59
C VAL A 85 -8.37 -7.30 -8.01
N ALA A 86 -8.90 -6.27 -8.67
CA ALA A 86 -8.33 -5.76 -9.92
C ALA A 86 -7.80 -4.34 -9.75
N ILE A 87 -6.60 -4.06 -10.29
CA ILE A 87 -5.94 -2.77 -10.16
C ILE A 87 -5.69 -2.17 -11.56
N VAL A 88 -6.27 -1.01 -11.84
CA VAL A 88 -6.07 -0.26 -13.09
C VAL A 88 -4.95 0.76 -12.87
N CYS A 89 -3.80 0.52 -13.50
CA CYS A 89 -2.59 1.35 -13.37
C CYS A 89 -2.35 2.26 -14.58
N ILE A 90 -3.39 2.52 -15.39
CA ILE A 90 -3.34 3.36 -16.58
C ILE A 90 -3.66 4.80 -16.18
N ALA A 91 -2.72 5.74 -16.36
CA ALA A 91 -2.92 7.15 -16.02
C ALA A 91 -2.76 8.12 -17.22
N GLU A 92 -1.99 7.74 -18.23
CA GLU A 92 -1.69 8.61 -19.39
C GLU A 92 -2.87 8.74 -20.38
N HIS A 93 -3.74 7.71 -20.43
CA HIS A 93 -4.91 7.62 -21.29
C HIS A 93 -6.17 7.56 -20.44
N LEU A 94 -6.79 8.71 -20.17
CA LEU A 94 -7.96 8.83 -19.28
C LEU A 94 -9.15 8.02 -19.78
N ASP A 95 -9.42 8.06 -21.09
CA ASP A 95 -10.45 7.30 -21.76
C ASP A 95 -10.30 5.80 -21.55
N THR A 96 -9.10 5.30 -21.79
CA THR A 96 -8.76 3.88 -21.59
C THR A 96 -8.89 3.48 -20.12
N SER A 97 -8.40 4.31 -19.18
CA SER A 97 -8.51 4.07 -17.75
C SER A 97 -9.97 3.98 -17.28
N ILE A 98 -10.80 4.95 -17.70
CA ILE A 98 -12.23 5.01 -17.36
C ILE A 98 -12.97 3.80 -17.90
N LEU A 99 -12.80 3.49 -19.20
CA LEU A 99 -13.48 2.36 -19.84
C LEU A 99 -13.03 1.01 -19.27
N THR A 100 -11.74 0.85 -18.98
CA THR A 100 -11.21 -0.37 -18.35
C THR A 100 -11.80 -0.55 -16.94
N THR A 101 -11.84 0.51 -16.15
CA THR A 101 -12.43 0.48 -14.79
C THR A 101 -13.90 0.12 -14.85
N LEU A 102 -14.67 0.74 -15.76
CA LEU A 102 -16.09 0.41 -15.98
C LEU A 102 -16.27 -1.07 -16.35
N ASN A 103 -15.43 -1.60 -17.25
CA ASN A 103 -15.49 -2.99 -17.66
C ASN A 103 -15.23 -3.93 -16.47
N LEU A 104 -14.19 -3.68 -15.67
CA LEU A 104 -13.84 -4.51 -14.51
C LEU A 104 -14.93 -4.50 -13.44
N VAL A 105 -15.49 -3.33 -13.11
CA VAL A 105 -16.63 -3.22 -12.20
C VAL A 105 -17.84 -3.97 -12.74
N SER A 106 -18.12 -3.83 -14.05
CA SER A 106 -19.23 -4.54 -14.72
C SER A 106 -19.04 -6.05 -14.82
N LEU A 107 -17.82 -6.56 -14.67
CA LEU A 107 -17.52 -7.99 -14.55
C LEU A 107 -17.78 -8.53 -13.15
N GLY A 108 -18.10 -7.68 -12.19
CA GLY A 108 -18.43 -8.09 -10.82
C GLY A 108 -17.21 -8.46 -9.98
N ILE A 109 -16.03 -7.97 -10.31
CA ILE A 109 -14.83 -8.19 -9.50
C ILE A 109 -15.06 -7.57 -8.11
N PRO A 110 -14.83 -8.30 -7.01
CA PRO A 110 -15.20 -7.87 -5.67
C PRO A 110 -14.61 -6.52 -5.25
N ARG A 111 -13.40 -6.22 -5.72
CA ARG A 111 -12.70 -4.97 -5.41
C ARG A 111 -11.94 -4.47 -6.62
N VAL A 112 -12.26 -3.27 -7.08
CA VAL A 112 -11.56 -2.61 -8.18
C VAL A 112 -10.87 -1.37 -7.64
N ILE A 113 -9.56 -1.29 -7.82
CA ILE A 113 -8.73 -0.14 -7.45
C ILE A 113 -8.27 0.53 -8.73
N ALA A 114 -8.34 1.86 -8.80
CA ALA A 114 -7.90 2.59 -9.99
C ALA A 114 -6.96 3.74 -9.64
N LYS A 115 -5.86 3.82 -10.39
CA LYS A 115 -4.92 4.94 -10.29
C LYS A 115 -5.49 6.15 -11.00
N ALA A 116 -5.61 7.27 -10.29
CA ALA A 116 -6.00 8.54 -10.85
C ALA A 116 -4.79 9.44 -11.15
N ALA A 117 -4.86 10.18 -12.26
CA ALA A 117 -3.87 11.17 -12.64
C ALA A 117 -4.21 12.56 -12.10
N THR A 118 -5.50 12.91 -12.02
CA THR A 118 -6.03 14.19 -11.53
C THR A 118 -7.19 13.96 -10.55
N ALA A 119 -7.57 15.01 -9.83
CA ALA A 119 -8.71 14.95 -8.91
C ALA A 119 -10.03 14.65 -9.65
N GLU A 120 -10.24 15.27 -10.82
CA GLU A 120 -11.44 15.06 -11.66
C GLU A 120 -11.50 13.64 -12.17
N HIS A 121 -10.36 13.08 -12.60
CA HIS A 121 -10.26 11.68 -12.99
C HIS A 121 -10.64 10.77 -11.81
N GLY A 122 -10.14 11.06 -10.61
CA GLY A 122 -10.49 10.32 -9.39
C GLY A 122 -12.00 10.32 -9.12
N ILE A 123 -12.66 11.47 -9.20
CA ILE A 123 -14.11 11.60 -9.00
C ILE A 123 -14.89 10.70 -9.98
N ILE A 124 -14.45 10.62 -11.24
CA ILE A 124 -15.09 9.76 -12.24
C ILE A 124 -14.93 8.29 -11.85
N LEU A 125 -13.71 7.87 -11.50
CA LEU A 125 -13.41 6.49 -11.13
C LEU A 125 -14.17 6.04 -9.87
N GLU A 126 -14.28 6.91 -8.86
CA GLU A 126 -15.09 6.67 -7.66
C GLU A 126 -16.57 6.49 -8.00
N LYS A 127 -17.12 7.31 -8.89
CA LYS A 127 -18.51 7.19 -9.35
C LYS A 127 -18.78 5.90 -10.13
N LEU A 128 -17.77 5.31 -10.73
CA LEU A 128 -17.85 3.99 -11.36
C LEU A 128 -17.82 2.84 -10.34
N GLY A 129 -17.52 3.11 -9.08
CA GLY A 129 -17.46 2.12 -8.00
C GLY A 129 -16.04 1.59 -7.71
N ALA A 130 -15.00 2.24 -8.21
CA ALA A 130 -13.62 1.88 -7.89
C ALA A 130 -13.11 2.64 -6.66
N GLU A 131 -12.20 2.01 -5.92
CA GLU A 131 -11.35 2.69 -4.95
C GLU A 131 -10.27 3.46 -5.71
N VAL A 132 -10.01 4.72 -5.34
CA VAL A 132 -9.06 5.56 -6.06
C VAL A 132 -7.79 5.76 -5.26
N VAL A 133 -6.65 5.66 -5.97
CA VAL A 133 -5.33 5.95 -5.41
C VAL A 133 -4.60 7.00 -6.26
N PHE A 134 -3.81 7.84 -5.59
CA PHE A 134 -2.99 8.89 -6.20
C PHE A 134 -1.50 8.69 -5.85
N PRO A 135 -0.83 7.67 -6.38
CA PRO A 135 0.50 7.27 -5.90
C PRO A 135 1.54 8.39 -5.95
N GLU A 136 1.52 9.23 -6.98
CA GLU A 136 2.45 10.35 -7.13
C GLU A 136 2.20 11.44 -6.08
N ARG A 137 0.92 11.78 -5.83
CA ARG A 137 0.55 12.77 -4.81
C ARG A 137 0.87 12.27 -3.42
N ASP A 138 0.51 11.02 -3.13
CA ASP A 138 0.69 10.43 -1.80
C ASP A 138 2.18 10.29 -1.48
N MET A 139 3.01 9.92 -2.47
CA MET A 139 4.46 9.88 -2.31
C MET A 139 5.07 11.26 -2.20
N ALA A 140 4.57 12.27 -2.92
CA ALA A 140 5.04 13.65 -2.81
C ALA A 140 4.76 14.24 -1.41
N ILE A 141 3.57 14.01 -0.86
CA ILE A 141 3.22 14.42 0.51
C ILE A 141 4.16 13.74 1.51
N ARG A 142 4.38 12.44 1.35
CA ARG A 142 5.28 11.67 2.22
C ARG A 142 6.73 12.17 2.14
N LEU A 143 7.21 12.49 0.95
CA LEU A 143 8.56 13.05 0.77
C LEU A 143 8.67 14.45 1.36
N ALA A 144 7.68 15.32 1.14
CA ALA A 144 7.65 16.66 1.73
C ALA A 144 7.72 16.62 3.25
N SER A 145 6.90 15.77 3.88
CA SER A 145 6.93 15.56 5.33
C SER A 145 8.29 15.09 5.85
N ARG A 146 9.00 14.25 5.10
CA ARG A 146 10.37 13.82 5.45
C ARG A 146 11.40 14.93 5.30
N LEU A 147 11.25 15.80 4.31
CA LEU A 147 12.17 16.92 4.08
C LEU A 147 11.97 18.05 5.10
N GLU A 148 10.73 18.32 5.48
CA GLU A 148 10.40 19.35 6.50
C GLU A 148 10.86 18.93 7.90
N ASN A 149 10.75 17.64 8.20
CA ASN A 149 11.07 17.09 9.53
C ASN A 149 12.42 16.37 9.48
N SER A 150 13.52 17.12 9.42
CA SER A 150 14.88 16.57 9.38
C SER A 150 15.24 15.67 10.58
N HIS A 151 14.46 15.71 11.66
CA HIS A 151 14.60 14.89 12.87
C HIS A 151 13.63 13.70 12.93
N ASN A 152 12.61 13.66 12.08
CA ASN A 152 11.65 12.54 12.01
C ASN A 152 11.97 11.65 10.81
N LEU A 153 12.50 10.48 11.08
CA LEU A 153 12.97 9.54 10.05
C LEU A 153 11.79 8.86 9.33
N ASP A 154 10.67 8.62 10.02
CA ASP A 154 9.45 8.03 9.46
C ASP A 154 8.22 8.50 10.25
N ILE A 155 7.16 8.88 9.54
CA ILE A 155 5.86 9.20 10.13
C ILE A 155 4.84 8.22 9.53
N VAL A 156 4.13 7.49 10.38
CA VAL A 156 3.00 6.64 10.02
C VAL A 156 1.74 7.27 10.59
N GLN A 157 0.86 7.78 9.74
CA GLN A 157 -0.44 8.29 10.15
C GLN A 157 -1.42 7.12 10.31
N LEU A 158 -1.89 6.90 11.55
CA LEU A 158 -2.89 5.87 11.86
C LEU A 158 -4.32 6.38 11.70
N SER A 159 -4.54 7.68 11.97
CA SER A 159 -5.82 8.38 11.79
C SER A 159 -5.54 9.89 11.65
N GLU A 160 -6.59 10.70 11.41
CA GLU A 160 -6.47 12.17 11.39
C GLU A 160 -5.89 12.75 12.69
N GLN A 161 -6.00 12.03 13.80
CA GLN A 161 -5.60 12.49 15.13
C GLN A 161 -4.41 11.75 15.72
N ILE A 162 -3.99 10.61 15.13
CA ILE A 162 -2.94 9.76 15.69
C ILE A 162 -1.84 9.51 14.65
N ASN A 163 -0.64 9.95 14.99
CA ASN A 163 0.56 9.71 14.21
C ASN A 163 1.59 8.96 15.04
N ILE A 164 2.30 8.03 14.40
CA ILE A 164 3.50 7.40 14.95
C ILE A 164 4.68 7.99 14.19
N SER A 165 5.66 8.51 14.92
CA SER A 165 6.88 9.04 14.31
C SER A 165 8.12 8.42 14.94
N LYS A 166 9.14 8.16 14.11
CA LYS A 166 10.48 7.82 14.56
C LYS A 166 11.30 9.10 14.58
N THR A 167 11.80 9.48 15.75
CA THR A 167 12.60 10.69 15.92
C THR A 167 13.92 10.38 16.61
N ILE A 168 14.93 11.20 16.35
CA ILE A 168 16.21 11.12 17.04
C ILE A 168 16.06 11.84 18.39
N VAL A 169 16.55 11.21 19.45
CA VAL A 169 16.55 11.79 20.78
C VAL A 169 17.41 13.05 20.80
N ALA A 170 16.87 14.17 21.29
CA ALA A 170 17.61 15.42 21.44
C ALA A 170 18.76 15.24 22.43
N ASN A 171 19.87 15.95 22.21
CA ASN A 171 21.08 15.83 23.05
C ASN A 171 20.80 16.12 24.53
N GLU A 172 19.85 17.02 24.81
CA GLU A 172 19.46 17.40 26.17
C GLU A 172 18.72 16.26 26.92
N ALA A 173 18.21 15.27 26.20
CA ALA A 173 17.49 14.13 26.76
C ALA A 173 18.38 12.88 26.94
N ILE A 174 19.62 12.93 26.46
CA ILE A 174 20.55 11.80 26.58
C ILE A 174 20.92 11.59 28.06
N GLY A 175 20.74 10.37 28.55
CA GLY A 175 21.03 10.00 29.94
C GLY A 175 19.92 10.31 30.94
N LEU A 176 18.81 10.90 30.52
CA LEU A 176 17.64 11.11 31.36
C LEU A 176 16.69 9.90 31.26
N SER A 177 15.99 9.59 32.37
CA SER A 177 14.92 8.59 32.36
C SER A 177 13.70 9.12 31.58
N VAL A 178 12.85 8.21 31.07
CA VAL A 178 11.58 8.57 30.43
C VAL A 178 10.70 9.41 31.35
N LYS A 179 10.75 9.13 32.66
CA LYS A 179 10.04 9.87 33.71
C LYS A 179 10.53 11.30 33.85
N ASP A 180 11.86 11.50 33.83
CA ASP A 180 12.43 12.84 33.97
C ASP A 180 12.17 13.73 32.76
N ILE A 181 12.15 13.16 31.55
CA ILE A 181 11.82 13.89 30.30
C ILE A 181 10.34 14.28 30.29
N ASN A 182 9.46 13.45 30.88
CA ASN A 182 8.02 13.68 31.01
C ASN A 182 7.31 14.09 29.70
N LEU A 183 7.57 13.36 28.62
CA LEU A 183 7.07 13.68 27.26
C LEU A 183 5.54 13.71 27.21
N ARG A 184 4.87 12.89 28.01
CA ARG A 184 3.42 12.82 28.00
C ARG A 184 2.76 14.08 28.53
N GLU A 185 3.21 14.62 29.63
CA GLU A 185 2.64 15.83 30.22
C GLU A 185 3.08 17.10 29.47
N ARG A 186 4.33 17.13 29.01
CA ARG A 186 4.90 18.31 28.36
C ARG A 186 4.45 18.47 26.90
N PHE A 187 4.28 17.36 26.17
CA PHE A 187 4.07 17.34 24.73
C PHE A 187 2.93 16.45 24.26
N GLY A 188 2.23 15.73 25.14
CA GLY A 188 1.17 14.80 24.77
C GLY A 188 1.69 13.54 24.02
N LEU A 189 2.99 13.25 24.11
CA LEU A 189 3.63 12.15 23.37
C LEU A 189 3.75 10.89 24.24
N ASN A 190 3.46 9.73 23.64
CA ASN A 190 3.70 8.43 24.26
C ASN A 190 4.84 7.72 23.54
N ILE A 191 5.82 7.22 24.29
CA ILE A 191 6.90 6.40 23.75
C ILE A 191 6.36 4.99 23.53
N ILE A 192 6.53 4.47 22.32
CA ILE A 192 6.15 3.10 21.94
C ILE A 192 7.37 2.18 22.01
N ALA A 193 8.52 2.67 21.55
CA ALA A 193 9.77 1.94 21.57
C ALA A 193 10.96 2.89 21.57
N ILE A 194 12.11 2.40 22.05
CA ILE A 194 13.41 3.08 21.94
C ILE A 194 14.31 2.18 21.13
N GLN A 195 15.00 2.75 20.14
CA GLN A 195 16.04 2.06 19.37
C GLN A 195 17.40 2.67 19.66
N SER A 196 18.35 1.81 20.00
CA SER A 196 19.78 2.16 20.09
C SER A 196 20.57 1.16 19.25
N ASP A 197 21.23 1.63 18.21
CA ASP A 197 21.88 0.82 17.19
C ASP A 197 20.91 -0.25 16.62
N ASP A 198 21.21 -1.54 16.77
CA ASP A 198 20.39 -2.66 16.32
C ASP A 198 19.42 -3.19 17.39
N ILE A 199 19.41 -2.59 18.58
CA ILE A 199 18.57 -3.04 19.71
C ILE A 199 17.29 -2.19 19.76
N VAL A 200 16.13 -2.86 19.70
CA VAL A 200 14.83 -2.22 19.87
C VAL A 200 14.20 -2.67 21.19
N ILE A 201 13.94 -1.71 22.07
CA ILE A 201 13.23 -1.89 23.35
C ILE A 201 11.80 -1.40 23.15
N ASN A 202 10.83 -2.33 23.12
CA ASN A 202 9.41 -2.04 22.89
C ASN A 202 8.56 -1.99 24.17
N LEU A 203 9.14 -2.38 25.31
CA LEU A 203 8.53 -2.23 26.63
C LEU A 203 9.29 -1.14 27.37
N VAL A 204 8.85 0.11 27.19
CA VAL A 204 9.48 1.25 27.83
C VAL A 204 8.88 1.42 29.21
N THR A 205 9.68 1.16 30.25
CA THR A 205 9.31 1.47 31.63
C THR A 205 9.63 2.93 31.95
N PRO A 206 8.92 3.57 32.88
CA PRO A 206 9.17 4.96 33.26
C PRO A 206 10.54 5.21 33.92
N ASP A 207 11.19 4.15 34.42
CA ASP A 207 12.43 4.19 35.20
C ASP A 207 13.67 4.13 34.31
#